data_621834401ddbe335a9f3605ecc937da3
#
_entry.id   621834401ddbe335a9f3605ecc937da3
#
_cell.length_a   1.000
_cell.length_b   1.000
_cell.length_c   1.000
_cell.angle_alpha   90.00
_cell.angle_beta   90.00
_cell.angle_gamma   90.00
#
_symmetry.space_group_name_H-M   'P 1'
#
loop_
_entity.id
_entity.type
_entity.pdbx_description
1 polymer ?
#
loop_
_entity_poly.entity_id
_entity_poly.type
_entity_poly.pdbx_seq_one_letter_code
_entity_poly.pdbx_strand_id
1 'polypeptide(L)'
;EENNAPLNNIKKFGNIEAFWQLVRKYTGFIHEEDKPLGFFASHVLLTALAQTMNPSVLKGLERFISESNRAYCYSIVHEWRNREDNTALWDLCRTVEQELQLPSRFDRQEIETLLTGDIFPSIHEVILKRFFSETAEQVVKTDLILKTVENRRTSGWIEHFSDYYDCLYFIAKMQEFYQHNAAGFHIVEPKAVWKLYTENAFEMDSFYRHFHFAFGCTLKNSNPLLEDKLKHATEYVEGLYQNWYLKELTGCWTNAISDNLASLGYVSEIAKQRDFYSRYIRPLAGKNTRAFVVISDALRYEVAAELCDTLIRTTKGTAKLEAMQGIFPSITKFGMAALLPERTISVDEDMGVYVEDMPTSSTPDRGKVLCASNPNSIAIQYNDVLSMKRAERRELVSGKEVVYIYHNTIDAIGDKAPTENKVFEACEDAIQEISNILRIIVNDMQGTDIFITSDHGFLYTYNPLTEGDKIGKNTFTGKVYEVGRRYA
;
A
#
# COMPACT_ATOMS: atom_id res chain seq x y z
N GLU A 1 17.59 -42.95 -9.90
CA GLU A 1 16.46 -43.89 -10.13
C GLU A 1 16.27 -44.87 -8.96
N GLU A 2 17.30 -45.38 -8.32
CA GLU A 2 17.24 -46.39 -7.25
C GLU A 2 16.34 -45.99 -6.05
N ASN A 3 16.22 -44.71 -5.79
CA ASN A 3 15.40 -44.18 -4.69
C ASN A 3 14.00 -43.65 -5.11
N ASN A 4 13.57 -43.87 -6.36
CA ASN A 4 12.25 -43.44 -6.82
C ASN A 4 11.20 -44.54 -6.55
N ALA A 5 10.49 -44.41 -5.41
CA ALA A 5 9.51 -45.39 -4.97
C ALA A 5 8.37 -45.64 -5.99
N PRO A 6 7.75 -44.61 -6.61
CA PRO A 6 6.75 -44.80 -7.66
C PRO A 6 7.27 -45.60 -8.87
N LEU A 7 8.45 -45.25 -9.38
CA LEU A 7 9.05 -45.94 -10.52
C LEU A 7 9.41 -47.41 -10.15
N ASN A 8 9.94 -47.63 -8.94
CA ASN A 8 10.23 -48.96 -8.43
C ASN A 8 8.97 -49.83 -8.25
N ASN A 9 7.87 -49.22 -7.83
CA ASN A 9 6.58 -49.89 -7.78
C ASN A 9 6.07 -50.27 -9.17
N ILE A 10 6.22 -49.42 -10.17
CA ILE A 10 5.86 -49.73 -11.56
C ILE A 10 6.76 -50.87 -12.08
N LYS A 11 8.06 -50.84 -11.80
CA LYS A 11 9.00 -51.94 -12.17
C LYS A 11 8.60 -53.29 -11.52
N LYS A 12 8.14 -53.25 -10.28
CA LYS A 12 7.84 -54.46 -9.48
C LYS A 12 6.46 -55.04 -9.72
N PHE A 13 5.44 -54.18 -9.86
CA PHE A 13 4.03 -54.56 -9.87
C PHE A 13 3.30 -54.22 -11.17
N GLY A 14 3.91 -53.46 -12.10
CA GLY A 14 3.37 -53.02 -13.33
C GLY A 14 4.15 -53.44 -14.57
N ASN A 15 3.92 -52.80 -15.69
CA ASN A 15 4.68 -52.97 -16.90
C ASN A 15 5.48 -51.69 -17.21
N ILE A 16 6.76 -51.70 -16.96
CA ILE A 16 7.64 -50.53 -17.13
C ILE A 16 7.77 -50.12 -18.60
N GLU A 17 7.72 -51.06 -19.54
CA GLU A 17 7.77 -50.76 -20.96
C GLU A 17 6.51 -50.00 -21.41
N ALA A 18 5.33 -50.49 -20.99
CA ALA A 18 4.07 -49.80 -21.25
C ALA A 18 4.02 -48.41 -20.64
N PHE A 19 4.60 -48.24 -19.44
CA PHE A 19 4.74 -46.93 -18.80
C PHE A 19 5.56 -45.98 -19.68
N TRP A 20 6.75 -46.38 -20.11
CA TRP A 20 7.58 -45.51 -20.97
C TRP A 20 6.99 -45.29 -22.35
N GLN A 21 6.21 -46.20 -22.89
CA GLN A 21 5.45 -45.97 -24.12
C GLN A 21 4.39 -44.87 -23.93
N LEU A 22 3.69 -44.88 -22.80
CA LEU A 22 2.73 -43.82 -22.47
C LEU A 22 3.45 -42.46 -22.27
N VAL A 23 4.54 -42.43 -21.53
CA VAL A 23 5.36 -41.23 -21.37
C VAL A 23 5.77 -40.68 -22.74
N ARG A 24 6.29 -41.53 -23.63
CA ARG A 24 6.67 -41.14 -24.99
C ARG A 24 5.52 -40.59 -25.78
N LYS A 25 4.35 -41.25 -25.72
CA LYS A 25 3.15 -40.83 -26.44
C LYS A 25 2.71 -39.41 -26.04
N TYR A 26 2.73 -39.10 -24.76
CA TYR A 26 2.18 -37.86 -24.23
C TYR A 26 3.18 -36.73 -24.10
N THR A 27 4.45 -37.02 -23.77
CA THR A 27 5.48 -36.02 -23.60
C THR A 27 6.51 -35.93 -24.72
N GLY A 28 6.54 -36.96 -25.60
CA GLY A 28 7.57 -37.07 -26.62
C GLY A 28 8.93 -37.59 -26.08
N PHE A 29 9.05 -37.85 -24.80
CA PHE A 29 10.29 -38.31 -24.18
C PHE A 29 10.60 -39.76 -24.59
N ILE A 30 11.85 -40.00 -25.02
CA ILE A 30 12.35 -41.32 -25.31
C ILE A 30 13.27 -41.76 -24.18
N HIS A 31 12.83 -42.75 -23.42
CA HIS A 31 13.62 -43.32 -22.34
C HIS A 31 14.79 -44.16 -22.87
N GLU A 32 15.98 -43.89 -22.37
CA GLU A 32 17.21 -44.65 -22.62
C GLU A 32 17.81 -45.02 -21.26
N GLU A 33 18.30 -46.25 -21.09
CA GLU A 33 18.72 -46.76 -19.75
C GLU A 33 19.89 -45.97 -19.15
N ASP A 34 20.68 -45.29 -19.96
CA ASP A 34 21.83 -44.45 -19.58
C ASP A 34 21.45 -43.00 -19.24
N LYS A 35 20.20 -42.60 -19.48
CA LYS A 35 19.73 -41.23 -19.19
C LYS A 35 19.11 -41.12 -17.81
N PRO A 36 19.56 -40.21 -16.94
CA PRO A 36 18.98 -40.00 -15.63
C PRO A 36 17.57 -39.38 -15.73
N LEU A 37 16.75 -39.57 -14.69
CA LEU A 37 15.38 -39.00 -14.61
C LEU A 37 15.38 -37.46 -14.67
N GLY A 38 16.47 -36.80 -14.27
CA GLY A 38 16.64 -35.35 -14.44
C GLY A 38 16.51 -34.90 -15.90
N PHE A 39 16.95 -35.75 -16.85
CA PHE A 39 16.78 -35.45 -18.28
C PHE A 39 15.31 -35.49 -18.72
N PHE A 40 14.50 -36.38 -18.13
CA PHE A 40 13.05 -36.40 -18.33
C PHE A 40 12.37 -35.13 -17.78
N ALA A 41 12.76 -34.71 -16.59
CA ALA A 41 12.27 -33.46 -16.00
C ALA A 41 12.59 -32.23 -16.90
N SER A 42 13.86 -32.13 -17.32
CA SER A 42 14.29 -31.07 -18.26
C SER A 42 13.52 -31.09 -19.56
N HIS A 43 13.24 -32.31 -20.11
CA HIS A 43 12.45 -32.49 -21.32
C HIS A 43 11.01 -31.96 -21.15
N VAL A 44 10.32 -32.36 -20.09
CA VAL A 44 8.93 -31.93 -19.86
C VAL A 44 8.85 -30.42 -19.64
N LEU A 45 9.72 -29.85 -18.79
CA LEU A 45 9.70 -28.41 -18.48
C LEU A 45 10.08 -27.53 -19.68
N LEU A 46 11.11 -27.92 -20.46
CA LEU A 46 11.50 -27.16 -21.65
C LEU A 46 10.50 -27.32 -22.80
N THR A 47 9.90 -28.52 -22.96
CA THR A 47 8.83 -28.71 -23.93
C THR A 47 7.60 -27.87 -23.55
N ALA A 48 7.27 -27.78 -22.27
CA ALA A 48 6.21 -26.90 -21.76
C ALA A 48 6.56 -25.42 -22.02
N LEU A 49 7.78 -24.98 -21.73
CA LEU A 49 8.21 -23.61 -21.99
C LEU A 49 8.12 -23.25 -23.48
N ALA A 50 8.47 -24.19 -24.37
CA ALA A 50 8.39 -24.00 -25.81
C ALA A 50 6.95 -23.79 -26.34
N GLN A 51 5.91 -23.99 -25.52
CA GLN A 51 4.54 -23.67 -25.89
C GLN A 51 4.29 -22.16 -25.94
N THR A 52 4.93 -21.39 -25.07
CA THR A 52 4.67 -19.96 -24.89
C THR A 52 5.88 -19.07 -25.23
N MET A 53 7.09 -19.58 -25.05
CA MET A 53 8.34 -18.85 -25.26
C MET A 53 8.71 -18.75 -26.74
N ASN A 54 9.29 -17.62 -27.13
CA ASN A 54 9.87 -17.45 -28.47
C ASN A 54 10.96 -18.50 -28.72
N PRO A 55 10.91 -19.25 -29.86
CA PRO A 55 11.89 -20.29 -30.18
C PRO A 55 13.34 -19.82 -30.18
N SER A 56 13.62 -18.54 -30.48
CA SER A 56 14.97 -17.99 -30.46
C SER A 56 15.66 -18.09 -29.09
N VAL A 57 14.89 -18.00 -28.00
CA VAL A 57 15.39 -18.15 -26.63
C VAL A 57 15.86 -19.56 -26.33
N LEU A 58 15.24 -20.53 -26.98
CA LEU A 58 15.46 -21.97 -26.77
C LEU A 58 16.54 -22.58 -27.70
N LYS A 59 17.16 -21.75 -28.53
CA LYS A 59 18.23 -22.21 -29.47
C LYS A 59 19.37 -22.93 -28.72
N GLY A 60 19.67 -24.15 -29.13
CA GLY A 60 20.67 -25.03 -28.50
C GLY A 60 20.11 -25.91 -27.38
N LEU A 61 18.78 -25.85 -27.11
CA LEU A 61 18.07 -26.72 -26.18
C LEU A 61 17.13 -27.70 -26.90
N GLU A 62 17.19 -27.78 -28.23
CA GLU A 62 16.24 -28.54 -29.08
C GLU A 62 16.21 -30.03 -28.71
N ARG A 63 17.30 -30.57 -28.20
CA ARG A 63 17.36 -31.97 -27.72
C ARG A 63 16.45 -32.30 -26.59
N PHE A 64 15.97 -31.26 -25.85
CA PHE A 64 15.03 -31.40 -24.74
C PHE A 64 13.59 -31.10 -25.16
N ILE A 65 13.30 -30.72 -26.39
CA ILE A 65 12.01 -30.19 -26.79
C ILE A 65 11.33 -31.12 -27.78
N SER A 66 10.09 -31.49 -27.48
CA SER A 66 9.23 -32.18 -28.43
C SER A 66 8.20 -31.20 -29.01
N GLU A 67 8.36 -30.88 -30.28
CA GLU A 67 7.47 -29.94 -31.00
C GLU A 67 5.99 -30.38 -30.99
N SER A 68 5.73 -31.66 -31.09
CA SER A 68 4.38 -32.20 -31.13
C SER A 68 3.68 -32.31 -29.79
N ASN A 69 4.43 -32.23 -28.67
CA ASN A 69 3.91 -32.48 -27.33
C ASN A 69 3.88 -31.23 -26.44
N ARG A 70 4.16 -30.02 -27.01
CA ARG A 70 4.24 -28.76 -26.25
C ARG A 70 2.99 -28.48 -25.41
N ALA A 71 1.80 -28.56 -26.04
CA ALA A 71 0.54 -28.25 -25.36
C ALA A 71 0.25 -29.22 -24.19
N TYR A 72 0.58 -30.53 -24.39
CA TYR A 72 0.35 -31.51 -23.31
C TYR A 72 1.32 -31.31 -22.14
N CYS A 73 2.61 -31.11 -22.42
CA CYS A 73 3.59 -30.83 -21.36
C CYS A 73 3.26 -29.52 -20.63
N TYR A 74 2.81 -28.50 -21.35
CA TYR A 74 2.36 -27.25 -20.73
C TYR A 74 1.15 -27.47 -19.80
N SER A 75 0.15 -28.22 -20.25
CA SER A 75 -1.03 -28.53 -19.43
C SER A 75 -0.67 -29.26 -18.13
N ILE A 76 0.22 -30.28 -18.19
CA ILE A 76 0.68 -31.01 -17.00
C ILE A 76 1.37 -30.07 -16.00
N VAL A 77 2.31 -29.26 -16.48
CA VAL A 77 3.06 -28.35 -15.62
C VAL A 77 2.13 -27.28 -15.02
N HIS A 78 1.21 -26.74 -15.83
CA HIS A 78 0.22 -25.76 -15.39
C HIS A 78 -0.72 -26.34 -14.32
N GLU A 79 -1.25 -27.57 -14.53
CA GLU A 79 -2.10 -28.23 -13.54
C GLU A 79 -1.36 -28.55 -12.24
N TRP A 80 -0.09 -28.97 -12.33
CA TRP A 80 0.72 -29.25 -11.13
C TRP A 80 1.00 -27.95 -10.36
N ARG A 81 1.38 -26.88 -11.04
CA ARG A 81 1.64 -25.56 -10.43
C ARG A 81 0.43 -25.03 -9.66
N ASN A 82 -0.78 -25.25 -10.16
CA ASN A 82 -2.00 -24.75 -9.54
C ASN A 82 -2.53 -25.61 -8.37
N ARG A 83 -1.79 -26.64 -7.94
CA ARG A 83 -2.13 -27.40 -6.74
C ARG A 83 -1.65 -26.69 -5.50
N GLU A 84 -2.32 -26.94 -4.36
CA GLU A 84 -1.91 -26.42 -3.05
C GLU A 84 -0.47 -26.84 -2.68
N ASP A 85 -0.04 -28.05 -3.05
CA ASP A 85 1.33 -28.54 -2.90
C ASP A 85 2.06 -28.52 -4.25
N ASN A 86 2.68 -27.40 -4.56
CA ASN A 86 3.49 -27.20 -5.76
C ASN A 86 5.00 -27.07 -5.47
N THR A 87 5.41 -27.21 -4.21
CA THR A 87 6.81 -27.04 -3.76
C THR A 87 7.77 -27.94 -4.53
N ALA A 88 7.40 -29.21 -4.76
CA ALA A 88 8.24 -30.14 -5.51
C ALA A 88 8.45 -29.69 -6.97
N LEU A 89 7.44 -29.06 -7.59
CA LEU A 89 7.59 -28.49 -8.94
C LEU A 89 8.50 -27.25 -8.92
N TRP A 90 8.39 -26.41 -7.91
CA TRP A 90 9.30 -25.28 -7.71
C TRP A 90 10.75 -25.75 -7.64
N ASP A 91 11.04 -26.71 -6.76
CA ASP A 91 12.39 -27.27 -6.59
C ASP A 91 12.91 -27.92 -7.87
N LEU A 92 12.05 -28.61 -8.62
CA LEU A 92 12.39 -29.20 -9.90
C LEU A 92 12.72 -28.14 -10.94
N CYS A 93 11.94 -27.05 -11.04
CA CYS A 93 12.24 -25.91 -11.91
C CYS A 93 13.59 -25.30 -11.55
N ARG A 94 13.86 -25.06 -10.25
CA ARG A 94 15.14 -24.51 -9.79
C ARG A 94 16.33 -25.39 -10.12
N THR A 95 16.18 -26.71 -9.98
CA THR A 95 17.24 -27.69 -10.35
C THR A 95 17.53 -27.63 -11.85
N VAL A 96 16.50 -27.67 -12.69
CA VAL A 96 16.68 -27.62 -14.16
C VAL A 96 17.26 -26.26 -14.60
N GLU A 97 16.85 -25.15 -13.99
CA GLU A 97 17.43 -23.83 -14.23
C GLU A 97 18.95 -23.78 -13.99
N GLN A 98 19.39 -24.41 -12.88
CA GLN A 98 20.81 -24.46 -12.53
C GLN A 98 21.60 -25.37 -13.46
N GLU A 99 21.11 -26.59 -13.71
CA GLU A 99 21.78 -27.56 -14.59
C GLU A 99 21.98 -27.05 -16.02
N LEU A 100 20.99 -26.34 -16.54
CA LEU A 100 21.00 -25.82 -17.92
C LEU A 100 21.39 -24.35 -18.01
N GLN A 101 21.78 -23.71 -16.91
CA GLN A 101 22.19 -22.30 -16.82
C GLN A 101 21.16 -21.35 -17.47
N LEU A 102 19.85 -21.62 -17.27
CA LEU A 102 18.77 -20.86 -17.88
C LEU A 102 18.75 -19.37 -17.46
N PRO A 103 19.05 -18.99 -16.18
CA PRO A 103 19.09 -17.59 -15.78
C PRO A 103 20.07 -16.76 -16.64
N SER A 104 21.27 -17.27 -16.90
CA SER A 104 22.27 -16.61 -17.75
C SER A 104 21.84 -16.51 -19.21
N ARG A 105 21.03 -17.46 -19.67
CA ARG A 105 20.46 -17.45 -21.01
C ARG A 105 19.34 -16.39 -21.12
N PHE A 106 18.44 -16.32 -20.14
CA PHE A 106 17.35 -15.34 -20.11
C PHE A 106 17.89 -13.91 -19.95
N ASP A 107 18.96 -13.73 -19.18
CA ASP A 107 19.59 -12.42 -18.96
C ASP A 107 20.15 -11.77 -20.25
N ARG A 108 20.38 -12.57 -21.30
CA ARG A 108 20.83 -12.10 -22.62
C ARG A 108 19.70 -11.73 -23.58
N GLN A 109 18.45 -11.97 -23.18
CA GLN A 109 17.29 -11.71 -24.03
C GLN A 109 16.70 -10.33 -23.75
N GLU A 110 15.99 -9.76 -24.72
CA GLU A 110 15.16 -8.57 -24.48
C GLU A 110 13.97 -8.93 -23.57
N ILE A 111 13.55 -7.97 -22.74
CA ILE A 111 12.48 -8.19 -21.75
C ILE A 111 11.21 -8.64 -22.45
N GLU A 112 10.83 -8.00 -23.55
CA GLU A 112 9.62 -8.32 -24.31
C GLU A 112 9.59 -9.77 -24.78
N THR A 113 10.74 -10.35 -25.06
CA THR A 113 10.86 -11.74 -25.45
C THR A 113 10.60 -12.72 -24.30
N LEU A 114 10.86 -12.29 -23.07
CA LEU A 114 10.67 -13.08 -21.86
C LEU A 114 9.22 -13.04 -21.32
N LEU A 115 8.42 -12.04 -21.73
CA LEU A 115 7.10 -11.82 -21.17
C LEU A 115 6.14 -13.00 -21.33
N THR A 116 6.31 -13.80 -22.38
CA THR A 116 5.46 -14.96 -22.67
C THR A 116 5.85 -16.22 -21.92
N GLY A 117 7.04 -16.25 -21.30
CA GLY A 117 7.52 -17.42 -20.55
C GLY A 117 6.96 -17.43 -19.12
N ASP A 118 6.39 -18.57 -18.69
CA ASP A 118 5.75 -18.69 -17.37
C ASP A 118 6.09 -19.98 -16.61
N ILE A 119 7.02 -20.79 -17.14
CA ILE A 119 7.37 -22.10 -16.56
C ILE A 119 8.42 -21.96 -15.44
N PHE A 120 9.43 -21.12 -15.64
CA PHE A 120 10.58 -21.04 -14.76
C PHE A 120 10.57 -19.76 -13.91
N PRO A 121 10.78 -19.88 -12.57
CA PRO A 121 10.88 -18.72 -11.67
C PRO A 121 11.95 -17.70 -12.06
N SER A 122 13.09 -18.14 -12.60
CA SER A 122 14.21 -17.25 -12.98
C SER A 122 13.83 -16.22 -14.04
N ILE A 123 12.76 -16.43 -14.82
CA ILE A 123 12.26 -15.41 -15.75
C ILE A 123 11.82 -14.15 -15.00
N HIS A 124 11.10 -14.30 -13.88
CA HIS A 124 10.75 -13.17 -13.03
C HIS A 124 11.97 -12.50 -12.44
N GLU A 125 12.91 -13.29 -11.92
CA GLU A 125 14.14 -12.77 -11.31
C GLU A 125 14.95 -11.94 -12.30
N VAL A 126 15.11 -12.42 -13.52
CA VAL A 126 15.87 -11.70 -14.58
C VAL A 126 15.17 -10.39 -14.94
N ILE A 127 13.85 -10.41 -15.15
CA ILE A 127 13.07 -9.21 -15.48
C ILE A 127 13.18 -8.16 -14.37
N LEU A 128 12.90 -8.55 -13.13
CA LEU A 128 12.92 -7.66 -11.98
C LEU A 128 14.31 -7.12 -11.68
N LYS A 129 15.34 -7.98 -11.69
CA LYS A 129 16.74 -7.59 -11.50
C LYS A 129 17.15 -6.53 -12.49
N ARG A 130 16.79 -6.67 -13.76
CA ARG A 130 17.14 -5.72 -14.82
C ARG A 130 16.47 -4.38 -14.57
N PHE A 131 15.16 -4.34 -14.33
CA PHE A 131 14.47 -3.09 -14.08
C PHE A 131 14.97 -2.38 -12.82
N PHE A 132 15.21 -3.10 -11.72
CA PHE A 132 15.76 -2.48 -10.51
C PHE A 132 17.18 -1.95 -10.73
N SER A 133 18.02 -2.65 -11.53
CA SER A 133 19.35 -2.16 -11.88
C SER A 133 19.27 -0.91 -12.76
N GLU A 134 18.43 -0.90 -13.78
CA GLU A 134 18.19 0.29 -14.63
C GLU A 134 17.63 1.47 -13.81
N THR A 135 16.71 1.21 -12.87
CA THR A 135 16.17 2.24 -11.95
C THR A 135 17.27 2.84 -11.08
N ALA A 136 18.15 2.01 -10.51
CA ALA A 136 19.29 2.49 -9.71
C ALA A 136 20.24 3.39 -10.54
N GLU A 137 20.34 3.16 -11.84
CA GLU A 137 21.07 3.99 -12.80
C GLU A 137 20.23 5.18 -13.33
N GLN A 138 19.07 5.44 -12.72
CA GLN A 138 18.11 6.50 -13.08
C GLN A 138 17.49 6.33 -14.49
N VAL A 139 17.46 5.11 -15.01
CA VAL A 139 16.83 4.77 -16.29
C VAL A 139 15.52 4.06 -16.03
N VAL A 140 14.41 4.78 -16.11
CA VAL A 140 13.07 4.22 -15.86
C VAL A 140 12.24 4.26 -17.14
N LYS A 141 12.07 3.09 -17.75
CA LYS A 141 11.27 2.90 -18.99
C LYS A 141 9.80 2.67 -18.61
N THR A 142 9.10 3.73 -18.26
CA THR A 142 7.76 3.70 -17.65
C THR A 142 6.77 2.80 -18.40
N ASP A 143 6.60 3.01 -19.72
CA ASP A 143 5.65 2.24 -20.54
C ASP A 143 5.97 0.75 -20.56
N LEU A 144 7.27 0.41 -20.70
CA LEU A 144 7.72 -0.98 -20.71
C LEU A 144 7.48 -1.64 -19.34
N ILE A 145 7.76 -0.92 -18.26
CA ILE A 145 7.53 -1.41 -16.89
C ILE A 145 6.05 -1.68 -16.68
N LEU A 146 5.16 -0.71 -16.95
CA LEU A 146 3.72 -0.87 -16.75
C LEU A 146 3.15 -2.02 -17.58
N LYS A 147 3.54 -2.13 -18.85
CA LYS A 147 3.17 -3.26 -19.71
C LYS A 147 3.68 -4.59 -19.16
N THR A 148 4.89 -4.62 -18.64
CA THR A 148 5.48 -5.84 -18.04
C THR A 148 4.72 -6.25 -16.78
N VAL A 149 4.45 -5.32 -15.88
CA VAL A 149 3.69 -5.59 -14.64
C VAL A 149 2.30 -6.15 -14.98
N GLU A 150 1.58 -5.52 -15.92
CA GLU A 150 0.26 -5.99 -16.34
C GLU A 150 0.32 -7.42 -16.90
N ASN A 151 1.28 -7.69 -17.79
CA ASN A 151 1.45 -9.02 -18.37
C ASN A 151 1.79 -10.08 -17.32
N ARG A 152 2.66 -9.75 -16.36
CA ARG A 152 3.16 -10.72 -15.37
C ARG A 152 2.19 -11.04 -14.24
N ARG A 153 1.15 -10.21 -14.01
CA ARG A 153 0.12 -10.44 -12.97
C ARG A 153 -0.60 -11.79 -13.06
N THR A 154 -0.68 -12.37 -14.26
CA THR A 154 -1.35 -13.66 -14.51
C THR A 154 -0.37 -14.78 -14.83
N SER A 155 0.93 -14.54 -14.77
CA SER A 155 1.96 -15.53 -15.09
C SER A 155 2.17 -16.52 -13.94
N GLY A 156 2.79 -17.66 -14.26
CA GLY A 156 3.15 -18.65 -13.25
C GLY A 156 4.11 -18.11 -12.20
N TRP A 157 3.99 -18.58 -10.98
CA TRP A 157 4.85 -18.23 -9.83
C TRP A 157 4.73 -16.78 -9.37
N ILE A 158 3.74 -16.04 -9.86
CA ILE A 158 3.55 -14.62 -9.49
C ILE A 158 3.40 -14.41 -7.98
N GLU A 159 2.85 -15.36 -7.26
CA GLU A 159 2.67 -15.33 -5.81
C GLU A 159 3.99 -15.15 -5.04
N HIS A 160 5.12 -15.56 -5.62
CA HIS A 160 6.45 -15.36 -5.05
C HIS A 160 7.09 -14.02 -5.41
N PHE A 161 6.52 -13.30 -6.37
CA PHE A 161 7.11 -12.08 -6.94
C PHE A 161 6.18 -10.87 -6.96
N SER A 162 4.92 -11.02 -6.51
CA SER A 162 3.90 -9.96 -6.55
C SER A 162 4.40 -8.65 -5.93
N ASP A 163 4.95 -8.72 -4.72
CA ASP A 163 5.42 -7.53 -3.99
C ASP A 163 6.55 -6.80 -4.72
N TYR A 164 7.43 -7.54 -5.42
CA TYR A 164 8.49 -6.95 -6.27
C TYR A 164 7.89 -6.24 -7.49
N TYR A 165 6.86 -6.81 -8.12
CA TYR A 165 6.16 -6.15 -9.22
C TYR A 165 5.36 -4.94 -8.75
N ASP A 166 4.81 -4.97 -7.54
CA ASP A 166 4.15 -3.80 -6.96
C ASP A 166 5.16 -2.67 -6.69
N CYS A 167 6.35 -2.98 -6.16
CA CYS A 167 7.44 -1.99 -6.07
C CYS A 167 7.75 -1.37 -7.45
N LEU A 168 7.90 -2.21 -8.47
CA LEU A 168 8.20 -1.77 -9.82
C LEU A 168 7.08 -0.91 -10.42
N TYR A 169 5.82 -1.27 -10.18
CA TYR A 169 4.65 -0.51 -10.60
C TYR A 169 4.66 0.90 -10.01
N PHE A 170 4.91 1.02 -8.70
CA PHE A 170 4.90 2.33 -8.05
C PHE A 170 6.11 3.17 -8.42
N ILE A 171 7.30 2.58 -8.67
CA ILE A 171 8.43 3.29 -9.30
C ILE A 171 7.99 3.92 -10.63
N ALA A 172 7.33 3.14 -11.48
CA ALA A 172 6.87 3.64 -12.78
C ALA A 172 5.81 4.76 -12.62
N LYS A 173 4.86 4.62 -11.68
CA LYS A 173 3.84 5.65 -11.42
C LYS A 173 4.43 6.95 -10.88
N MET A 174 5.41 6.86 -9.98
CA MET A 174 6.12 8.04 -9.49
C MET A 174 6.91 8.73 -10.59
N GLN A 175 7.56 7.95 -11.46
CA GLN A 175 8.29 8.48 -12.61
C GLN A 175 7.36 9.12 -13.64
N GLU A 176 6.20 8.53 -13.91
CA GLU A 176 5.17 9.10 -14.79
C GLU A 176 4.69 10.45 -14.25
N PHE A 177 4.41 10.52 -12.95
CA PHE A 177 4.04 11.77 -12.28
C PHE A 177 5.14 12.83 -12.40
N TYR A 178 6.39 12.44 -12.16
CA TYR A 178 7.54 13.33 -12.35
C TYR A 178 7.63 13.86 -13.79
N GLN A 179 7.54 13.00 -14.79
CA GLN A 179 7.64 13.39 -16.19
C GLN A 179 6.59 14.42 -16.59
N HIS A 180 5.35 14.28 -16.09
CA HIS A 180 4.28 15.25 -16.33
C HIS A 180 4.49 16.60 -15.63
N ASN A 181 5.27 16.63 -14.55
CA ASN A 181 5.46 17.79 -13.69
C ASN A 181 6.94 18.24 -13.58
N ALA A 182 7.81 17.78 -14.46
CA ALA A 182 9.27 17.98 -14.36
C ALA A 182 9.72 19.46 -14.34
N ALA A 183 8.89 20.37 -14.89
CA ALA A 183 9.14 21.82 -14.83
C ALA A 183 8.92 22.43 -13.44
N GLY A 184 8.38 21.66 -12.47
CA GLY A 184 7.93 22.15 -11.17
C GLY A 184 6.49 22.69 -11.20
N PHE A 185 5.94 23.02 -10.02
CA PHE A 185 4.53 23.45 -9.95
C PHE A 185 4.33 24.93 -10.20
N HIS A 186 5.28 25.79 -9.81
CA HIS A 186 5.29 27.27 -10.05
C HIS A 186 3.99 28.00 -9.69
N ILE A 187 3.30 27.57 -8.62
CA ILE A 187 2.03 28.15 -8.19
C ILE A 187 2.28 29.03 -6.97
N VAL A 188 1.69 30.25 -6.98
CA VAL A 188 1.87 31.25 -5.93
C VAL A 188 0.58 31.52 -5.13
N GLU A 189 -0.59 31.17 -5.66
CA GLU A 189 -1.88 31.39 -5.02
C GLU A 189 -2.22 30.23 -4.05
N PRO A 190 -2.51 30.49 -2.77
CA PRO A 190 -2.76 29.45 -1.77
C PRO A 190 -3.84 28.44 -2.19
N LYS A 191 -4.96 28.95 -2.73
CA LYS A 191 -6.07 28.11 -3.18
C LYS A 191 -5.72 27.23 -4.39
N ALA A 192 -4.84 27.72 -5.27
CA ALA A 192 -4.39 26.94 -6.42
C ALA A 192 -3.41 25.82 -6.01
N VAL A 193 -2.51 26.07 -5.04
CA VAL A 193 -1.65 25.02 -4.47
C VAL A 193 -2.50 23.97 -3.74
N TRP A 194 -3.49 24.41 -2.96
CA TRP A 194 -4.44 23.53 -2.30
C TRP A 194 -5.18 22.62 -3.28
N LYS A 195 -5.68 23.23 -4.36
CA LYS A 195 -6.39 22.51 -5.42
C LYS A 195 -5.46 21.52 -6.14
N LEU A 196 -4.25 21.94 -6.47
CA LEU A 196 -3.25 21.04 -7.04
C LEU A 196 -3.06 19.79 -6.16
N TYR A 197 -2.88 19.99 -4.84
CA TYR A 197 -2.69 18.87 -3.93
C TYR A 197 -3.91 17.97 -3.87
N THR A 198 -5.08 18.54 -3.64
CA THR A 198 -6.33 17.77 -3.40
C THR A 198 -6.92 17.11 -4.65
N GLU A 199 -6.54 17.56 -5.85
CA GLU A 199 -7.02 16.97 -7.12
C GLU A 199 -6.01 16.05 -7.79
N ASN A 200 -4.70 16.23 -7.52
CA ASN A 200 -3.67 15.49 -8.27
C ASN A 200 -2.43 15.13 -7.45
N ALA A 201 -1.79 16.10 -6.78
CA ALA A 201 -0.45 15.88 -6.24
C ALA A 201 -0.42 14.89 -5.06
N PHE A 202 -1.53 14.67 -4.35
CA PHE A 202 -1.64 13.64 -3.31
C PHE A 202 -1.36 12.21 -3.83
N GLU A 203 -1.51 11.98 -5.14
CA GLU A 203 -1.20 10.68 -5.75
C GLU A 203 0.27 10.31 -5.56
N MET A 204 1.18 11.29 -5.58
CA MET A 204 2.60 11.02 -5.34
C MET A 204 2.87 10.52 -3.91
N ASP A 205 2.16 11.06 -2.92
CA ASP A 205 2.19 10.55 -1.54
C ASP A 205 1.67 9.11 -1.47
N SER A 206 0.59 8.81 -2.20
CA SER A 206 0.00 7.49 -2.28
C SER A 206 0.96 6.48 -2.94
N PHE A 207 1.59 6.84 -4.07
CA PHE A 207 2.56 5.97 -4.74
C PHE A 207 3.78 5.69 -3.87
N TYR A 208 4.29 6.69 -3.15
CA TYR A 208 5.40 6.54 -2.23
C TYR A 208 5.04 5.60 -1.05
N ARG A 209 3.86 5.76 -0.46
CA ARG A 209 3.36 4.90 0.61
C ARG A 209 3.23 3.45 0.15
N HIS A 210 2.59 3.21 -0.98
CA HIS A 210 2.42 1.87 -1.53
C HIS A 210 3.74 1.22 -1.94
N PHE A 211 4.68 2.00 -2.49
CA PHE A 211 6.02 1.49 -2.77
C PHE A 211 6.68 0.95 -1.50
N HIS A 212 6.69 1.73 -0.42
CA HIS A 212 7.31 1.31 0.83
C HIS A 212 6.55 0.20 1.56
N PHE A 213 5.23 0.14 1.40
CA PHE A 213 4.45 -1.00 1.87
C PHE A 213 4.87 -2.29 1.14
N ALA A 214 4.89 -2.28 -0.18
CA ALA A 214 5.34 -3.42 -0.98
C ALA A 214 6.81 -3.78 -0.70
N PHE A 215 7.69 -2.78 -0.58
CA PHE A 215 9.08 -2.99 -0.18
C PHE A 215 9.20 -3.66 1.19
N GLY A 216 8.41 -3.25 2.17
CA GLY A 216 8.33 -3.91 3.47
C GLY A 216 7.89 -5.38 3.38
N CYS A 217 6.97 -5.71 2.47
CA CYS A 217 6.54 -7.07 2.20
C CYS A 217 7.66 -7.92 1.58
N THR A 218 8.44 -7.35 0.64
CA THR A 218 9.60 -8.08 0.06
C THR A 218 10.66 -8.42 1.09
N LEU A 219 10.84 -7.58 2.14
CA LEU A 219 11.81 -7.86 3.21
C LEU A 219 11.37 -9.01 4.13
N LYS A 220 10.05 -9.28 4.23
CA LYS A 220 9.52 -10.43 4.99
C LYS A 220 9.77 -11.76 4.26
N ASN A 221 9.78 -11.74 2.92
CA ASN A 221 9.95 -12.88 2.02
C ASN A 221 11.06 -12.60 1.00
N SER A 222 12.28 -12.34 1.50
CA SER A 222 13.35 -11.83 0.65
C SER A 222 13.85 -12.86 -0.37
N ASN A 223 14.05 -12.38 -1.62
CA ASN A 223 14.81 -13.09 -2.65
C ASN A 223 16.22 -12.49 -2.70
N PRO A 224 17.28 -13.25 -2.33
CA PRO A 224 18.65 -12.72 -2.26
C PRO A 224 19.19 -12.13 -3.57
N LEU A 225 18.65 -12.58 -4.72
CA LEU A 225 19.07 -12.08 -6.05
C LEU A 225 18.48 -10.70 -6.36
N LEU A 226 17.35 -10.34 -5.74
CA LEU A 226 16.62 -9.11 -5.99
C LEU A 226 16.82 -8.05 -4.90
N GLU A 227 17.07 -8.49 -3.67
CA GLU A 227 17.09 -7.62 -2.47
C GLU A 227 18.05 -6.43 -2.63
N ASP A 228 19.32 -6.68 -2.96
CA ASP A 228 20.32 -5.61 -3.12
C ASP A 228 19.96 -4.67 -4.28
N LYS A 229 19.40 -5.19 -5.37
CA LYS A 229 19.01 -4.38 -6.52
C LYS A 229 17.83 -3.48 -6.21
N LEU A 230 16.84 -4.02 -5.49
CA LEU A 230 15.69 -3.24 -5.03
C LEU A 230 16.11 -2.17 -4.01
N LYS A 231 17.00 -2.48 -3.07
CA LYS A 231 17.55 -1.49 -2.13
C LYS A 231 18.21 -0.31 -2.85
N HIS A 232 19.02 -0.56 -3.89
CA HIS A 232 19.60 0.53 -4.68
C HIS A 232 18.54 1.31 -5.47
N ALA A 233 17.51 0.64 -6.01
CA ALA A 233 16.40 1.31 -6.67
C ALA A 233 15.58 2.20 -5.69
N THR A 234 15.56 1.87 -4.39
CA THR A 234 14.90 2.69 -3.37
C THR A 234 15.56 4.07 -3.24
N GLU A 235 16.85 4.21 -3.47
CA GLU A 235 17.55 5.52 -3.46
C GLU A 235 16.99 6.46 -4.54
N TYR A 236 16.61 5.92 -5.68
CA TYR A 236 15.95 6.70 -6.73
C TYR A 236 14.56 7.17 -6.29
N VAL A 237 13.77 6.29 -5.66
CA VAL A 237 12.43 6.62 -5.12
C VAL A 237 12.52 7.74 -4.08
N GLU A 238 13.48 7.63 -3.15
CA GLU A 238 13.73 8.65 -2.14
C GLU A 238 14.13 10.00 -2.77
N GLY A 239 15.03 9.97 -3.75
CA GLY A 239 15.42 11.16 -4.49
C GLY A 239 14.23 11.84 -5.17
N LEU A 240 13.37 11.07 -5.81
CA LEU A 240 12.19 11.57 -6.49
C LEU A 240 11.17 12.17 -5.52
N TYR A 241 10.93 11.49 -4.40
CA TYR A 241 9.96 11.95 -3.41
C TYR A 241 10.48 13.12 -2.58
N GLN A 242 11.64 12.98 -1.94
CA GLN A 242 12.14 14.00 -1.01
C GLN A 242 12.78 15.19 -1.71
N ASN A 243 13.70 14.93 -2.68
CA ASN A 243 14.52 15.98 -3.27
C ASN A 243 13.81 16.77 -4.37
N TRP A 244 12.79 16.17 -4.99
CA TRP A 244 11.99 16.87 -5.98
C TRP A 244 10.57 17.16 -5.47
N TYR A 245 9.73 16.15 -5.27
CA TYR A 245 8.30 16.35 -5.00
C TYR A 245 8.03 17.16 -3.73
N LEU A 246 8.54 16.71 -2.58
CA LEU A 246 8.32 17.42 -1.32
C LEU A 246 8.92 18.81 -1.36
N LYS A 247 10.10 18.98 -1.94
CA LYS A 247 10.77 20.29 -2.03
C LYS A 247 9.96 21.26 -2.87
N GLU A 248 9.47 20.84 -4.05
CA GLU A 248 8.65 21.66 -4.95
C GLU A 248 7.30 22.00 -4.29
N LEU A 249 6.58 21.01 -3.78
CA LEU A 249 5.25 21.21 -3.20
C LEU A 249 5.30 22.07 -1.94
N THR A 250 6.20 21.74 -1.01
CA THR A 250 6.32 22.49 0.25
C THR A 250 6.85 23.90 0.03
N GLY A 251 7.73 24.08 -0.95
CA GLY A 251 8.21 25.40 -1.36
C GLY A 251 7.07 26.28 -1.90
N CYS A 252 6.26 25.76 -2.84
CA CYS A 252 5.08 26.45 -3.33
C CYS A 252 4.09 26.77 -2.20
N TRP A 253 3.80 25.79 -1.35
CA TRP A 253 2.85 25.98 -0.25
C TRP A 253 3.32 27.02 0.76
N THR A 254 4.54 26.89 1.29
CA THR A 254 5.08 27.81 2.27
C THR A 254 5.12 29.25 1.76
N ASN A 255 5.57 29.45 0.52
CA ASN A 255 5.61 30.78 -0.09
C ASN A 255 4.21 31.37 -0.27
N ALA A 256 3.24 30.53 -0.67
CA ALA A 256 1.87 30.98 -0.91
C ALA A 256 1.13 31.39 0.38
N ILE A 257 1.40 30.72 1.52
CA ILE A 257 0.60 30.89 2.74
C ILE A 257 1.22 31.77 3.81
N SER A 258 2.50 32.14 3.67
CA SER A 258 3.27 32.86 4.72
C SER A 258 2.53 34.08 5.28
N ASP A 259 2.01 34.96 4.44
CA ASP A 259 1.30 36.18 4.85
C ASP A 259 -0.06 35.85 5.50
N ASN A 260 -0.78 34.86 4.98
CA ASN A 260 -2.05 34.41 5.56
C ASN A 260 -1.88 33.83 6.97
N LEU A 261 -0.88 32.99 7.17
CA LEU A 261 -0.60 32.39 8.49
C LEU A 261 -0.13 33.44 9.48
N ALA A 262 0.77 34.34 9.08
CA ALA A 262 1.28 35.39 9.94
C ALA A 262 0.17 36.35 10.43
N SER A 263 -0.81 36.65 9.58
CA SER A 263 -1.87 37.64 9.88
C SER A 263 -3.14 37.04 10.46
N LEU A 264 -3.56 35.86 10.00
CA LEU A 264 -4.87 35.28 10.30
C LEU A 264 -4.78 33.96 11.10
N GLY A 265 -3.63 33.27 11.08
CA GLY A 265 -3.48 31.92 11.64
C GLY A 265 -4.17 30.82 10.81
N TYR A 266 -4.70 31.14 9.62
CA TYR A 266 -5.31 30.21 8.67
C TYR A 266 -5.26 30.76 7.26
N VAL A 267 -5.49 29.90 6.27
CA VAL A 267 -5.60 30.30 4.87
C VAL A 267 -7.04 30.67 4.55
N SER A 268 -7.28 31.91 4.06
CA SER A 268 -8.60 32.37 3.69
C SER A 268 -9.19 31.54 2.54
N GLU A 269 -10.51 31.43 2.47
CA GLU A 269 -11.27 30.70 1.45
C GLU A 269 -11.12 29.17 1.42
N ILE A 270 -10.30 28.58 2.29
CA ILE A 270 -10.22 27.13 2.47
C ILE A 270 -11.08 26.72 3.69
N ALA A 271 -11.90 25.69 3.53
CA ALA A 271 -12.71 25.17 4.61
C ALA A 271 -11.84 24.80 5.82
N LYS A 272 -12.29 25.19 7.03
CA LYS A 272 -11.53 24.97 8.26
C LYS A 272 -12.02 23.76 9.02
N GLN A 273 -11.12 23.04 9.65
CA GLN A 273 -11.44 21.93 10.54
C GLN A 273 -12.35 22.37 11.70
N ARG A 274 -12.17 23.59 12.23
CA ARG A 274 -13.01 24.18 13.27
C ARG A 274 -14.49 24.33 12.89
N ASP A 275 -14.78 24.43 11.60
CA ASP A 275 -16.16 24.54 11.11
C ASP A 275 -16.84 23.17 10.93
N PHE A 276 -16.12 22.06 11.18
CA PHE A 276 -16.62 20.70 10.91
C PHE A 276 -17.96 20.43 11.59
N TYR A 277 -18.06 20.61 12.92
CA TYR A 277 -19.29 20.33 13.64
C TYR A 277 -20.45 21.21 13.18
N SER A 278 -20.20 22.50 13.03
CA SER A 278 -21.22 23.48 12.64
C SER A 278 -21.72 23.26 11.21
N ARG A 279 -20.82 22.83 10.31
CA ARG A 279 -21.12 22.64 8.89
C ARG A 279 -21.80 21.31 8.59
N TYR A 280 -21.35 20.23 9.21
CA TYR A 280 -21.78 18.88 8.84
C TYR A 280 -22.68 18.22 9.87
N ILE A 281 -22.45 18.43 11.17
CA ILE A 281 -23.13 17.69 12.23
C ILE A 281 -24.36 18.44 12.75
N ARG A 282 -24.20 19.71 13.06
CA ARG A 282 -25.32 20.54 13.59
C ARG A 282 -26.56 20.55 12.67
N PRO A 283 -26.46 20.60 11.33
CA PRO A 283 -27.64 20.57 10.47
C PRO A 283 -28.43 19.27 10.51
N LEU A 284 -27.85 18.17 10.97
CA LEU A 284 -28.48 16.85 11.10
C LEU A 284 -29.13 16.65 12.47
N ALA A 285 -28.57 17.25 13.53
CA ALA A 285 -29.11 17.18 14.87
C ALA A 285 -30.56 17.73 14.90
N GLY A 286 -31.47 16.99 15.54
CA GLY A 286 -32.88 17.36 15.65
C GLY A 286 -33.75 17.01 14.43
N LYS A 287 -33.21 16.37 13.38
CA LYS A 287 -33.98 15.97 12.18
C LYS A 287 -34.43 14.49 12.19
N ASN A 288 -34.47 13.82 13.32
CA ASN A 288 -34.65 12.37 13.41
C ASN A 288 -33.60 11.54 12.66
N THR A 289 -32.44 12.13 12.32
CA THR A 289 -31.30 11.48 11.73
C THR A 289 -30.18 11.39 12.77
N ARG A 290 -29.39 10.33 12.70
CA ARG A 290 -28.25 10.12 13.59
C ARG A 290 -26.95 10.34 12.79
N ALA A 291 -26.14 11.28 13.25
CA ALA A 291 -24.82 11.51 12.69
C ALA A 291 -23.78 10.64 13.41
N PHE A 292 -23.08 9.80 12.65
CA PHE A 292 -21.88 9.09 13.11
C PHE A 292 -20.63 9.81 12.61
N VAL A 293 -19.67 10.01 13.50
CA VAL A 293 -18.39 10.62 13.18
C VAL A 293 -17.28 9.67 13.60
N VAL A 294 -16.54 9.13 12.65
CA VAL A 294 -15.33 8.35 12.90
C VAL A 294 -14.14 9.30 12.76
N ILE A 295 -13.44 9.55 13.86
CA ILE A 295 -12.21 10.35 13.85
C ILE A 295 -11.05 9.39 13.91
N SER A 296 -10.30 9.29 12.82
CA SER A 296 -9.08 8.48 12.73
C SER A 296 -7.87 9.40 12.91
N ASP A 297 -7.16 9.18 14.02
CA ASP A 297 -5.98 9.95 14.40
C ASP A 297 -4.87 9.81 13.36
N ALA A 298 -4.36 10.93 12.86
CA ALA A 298 -3.35 11.05 11.82
C ALA A 298 -3.76 10.49 10.43
N LEU A 299 -5.05 10.37 10.10
CA LEU A 299 -5.49 9.94 8.78
C LEU A 299 -5.19 11.03 7.73
N ARG A 300 -4.15 10.82 6.93
CA ARG A 300 -3.74 11.71 5.84
C ARG A 300 -4.80 11.80 4.74
N TYR A 301 -4.76 12.90 3.99
CA TYR A 301 -5.66 13.12 2.86
C TYR A 301 -5.57 12.00 1.80
N GLU A 302 -4.35 11.56 1.42
CA GLU A 302 -4.18 10.52 0.41
C GLU A 302 -4.72 9.15 0.87
N VAL A 303 -4.59 8.82 2.17
CA VAL A 303 -5.19 7.61 2.75
C VAL A 303 -6.72 7.71 2.78
N ALA A 304 -7.25 8.90 3.09
CA ALA A 304 -8.69 9.15 3.03
C ALA A 304 -9.23 9.09 1.59
N ALA A 305 -8.45 9.51 0.59
CA ALA A 305 -8.82 9.38 -0.82
C ALA A 305 -8.92 7.91 -1.23
N GLU A 306 -7.95 7.08 -0.87
CA GLU A 306 -8.00 5.64 -1.12
C GLU A 306 -9.15 4.95 -0.38
N LEU A 307 -9.39 5.32 0.88
CA LEU A 307 -10.54 4.83 1.64
C LEU A 307 -11.85 5.19 0.93
N CYS A 308 -12.00 6.43 0.45
CA CYS A 308 -13.18 6.87 -0.31
C CYS A 308 -13.41 6.02 -1.55
N ASP A 309 -12.37 5.80 -2.36
CA ASP A 309 -12.43 4.95 -3.55
C ASP A 309 -12.76 3.49 -3.20
N THR A 310 -12.20 2.99 -2.11
CA THR A 310 -12.49 1.63 -1.62
C THR A 310 -13.95 1.50 -1.21
N LEU A 311 -14.50 2.48 -0.51
CA LEU A 311 -15.90 2.49 -0.12
C LEU A 311 -16.85 2.58 -1.32
N ILE A 312 -16.54 3.41 -2.32
CA ILE A 312 -17.31 3.50 -3.57
C ILE A 312 -17.37 2.15 -4.29
N ARG A 313 -16.24 1.43 -4.33
CA ARG A 313 -16.15 0.12 -5.02
C ARG A 313 -16.78 -1.03 -4.23
N THR A 314 -16.72 -1.01 -2.91
CA THR A 314 -17.07 -2.17 -2.06
C THR A 314 -18.42 -2.05 -1.37
N THR A 315 -19.06 -0.88 -1.38
CA THR A 315 -20.35 -0.65 -0.74
C THR A 315 -21.43 -0.24 -1.74
N LYS A 316 -22.69 -0.31 -1.31
CA LYS A 316 -23.84 0.24 -2.06
C LYS A 316 -24.14 1.70 -1.72
N GLY A 317 -23.37 2.28 -0.79
CA GLY A 317 -23.51 3.68 -0.39
C GLY A 317 -22.86 4.64 -1.37
N THR A 318 -23.05 5.93 -1.14
CA THR A 318 -22.31 6.99 -1.84
C THR A 318 -21.26 7.54 -0.88
N ALA A 319 -20.04 7.74 -1.36
CA ALA A 319 -18.98 8.40 -0.62
C ALA A 319 -18.55 9.66 -1.37
N LYS A 320 -18.15 10.69 -0.61
CA LYS A 320 -17.62 11.94 -1.14
C LYS A 320 -16.42 12.37 -0.31
N LEU A 321 -15.33 12.67 -0.97
CA LEU A 321 -14.13 13.23 -0.34
C LEU A 321 -14.21 14.77 -0.39
N GLU A 322 -13.98 15.41 0.76
CA GLU A 322 -13.79 16.86 0.87
C GLU A 322 -12.54 17.15 1.71
N ALA A 323 -11.84 18.22 1.35
CA ALA A 323 -10.64 18.65 2.06
C ALA A 323 -10.93 19.87 2.95
N MET A 324 -10.33 19.91 4.12
CA MET A 324 -10.32 21.08 5.01
C MET A 324 -8.94 21.28 5.61
N GLN A 325 -8.58 22.53 5.87
CA GLN A 325 -7.32 22.86 6.53
C GLN A 325 -7.40 22.53 8.03
N GLY A 326 -6.35 21.87 8.54
CA GLY A 326 -6.20 21.61 9.96
C GLY A 326 -5.98 22.91 10.77
N ILE A 327 -6.26 22.85 12.05
CA ILE A 327 -5.89 23.92 13.00
C ILE A 327 -4.38 23.94 13.19
N PHE A 328 -3.81 25.10 13.48
CA PHE A 328 -2.41 25.26 13.90
C PHE A 328 -2.30 25.50 15.41
N PRO A 329 -1.36 24.82 16.09
CA PRO A 329 -0.50 23.75 15.59
C PRO A 329 -1.30 22.48 15.26
N SER A 330 -0.89 21.78 14.18
CA SER A 330 -1.57 20.61 13.63
C SER A 330 -1.14 19.34 14.39
N ILE A 331 -1.59 19.20 15.62
CA ILE A 331 -1.34 18.06 16.51
C ILE A 331 -2.61 17.59 17.19
N THR A 332 -2.61 16.35 17.70
CA THR A 332 -3.78 15.65 18.25
C THR A 332 -4.61 16.51 19.22
N LYS A 333 -3.99 17.17 20.20
CA LYS A 333 -4.74 17.93 21.23
C LYS A 333 -5.54 19.10 20.67
N PHE A 334 -5.03 19.78 19.64
CA PHE A 334 -5.75 20.88 18.98
C PHE A 334 -6.73 20.38 17.93
N GLY A 335 -6.32 19.41 17.11
CA GLY A 335 -7.18 18.84 16.07
C GLY A 335 -8.41 18.17 16.65
N MET A 336 -8.26 17.40 17.72
CA MET A 336 -9.39 16.77 18.41
C MET A 336 -10.36 17.80 19.01
N ALA A 337 -9.84 18.92 19.56
CA ALA A 337 -10.67 20.01 20.05
C ALA A 337 -11.42 20.73 18.92
N ALA A 338 -10.75 20.96 17.78
CA ALA A 338 -11.30 21.64 16.62
C ALA A 338 -12.47 20.89 15.94
N LEU A 339 -12.60 19.59 16.15
CA LEU A 339 -13.69 18.77 15.62
C LEU A 339 -14.93 18.73 16.53
N LEU A 340 -14.87 19.37 17.71
CA LEU A 340 -15.97 19.45 18.66
C LEU A 340 -16.85 20.67 18.38
N PRO A 341 -18.09 20.72 18.94
CA PRO A 341 -18.93 21.91 18.89
C PRO A 341 -18.29 23.04 19.70
N GLU A 342 -17.67 23.98 19.02
CA GLU A 342 -16.90 25.05 19.62
C GLU A 342 -17.34 26.45 19.19
N ARG A 343 -17.10 27.43 20.07
CA ARG A 343 -16.99 28.86 19.77
C ARG A 343 -15.57 29.35 20.09
N THR A 344 -15.03 28.86 21.22
CA THR A 344 -13.67 29.21 21.69
C THR A 344 -12.89 27.96 22.04
N ILE A 345 -11.63 27.94 21.61
CA ILE A 345 -10.59 27.02 22.09
C ILE A 345 -9.62 27.85 22.94
N SER A 346 -9.37 27.41 24.15
CA SER A 346 -8.39 28.03 25.07
C SER A 346 -7.29 27.03 25.44
N VAL A 347 -6.15 27.57 25.90
CA VAL A 347 -4.99 26.80 26.31
C VAL A 347 -4.55 27.31 27.68
N ASP A 348 -4.29 26.44 28.64
CA ASP A 348 -3.76 26.82 29.96
C ASP A 348 -2.23 26.89 29.96
N GLU A 349 -1.65 27.18 31.14
CA GLU A 349 -0.21 27.32 31.32
C GLU A 349 0.54 25.98 31.11
N ASP A 350 -0.12 24.85 31.32
CA ASP A 350 0.41 23.49 31.13
C ASP A 350 0.12 22.93 29.71
N MET A 351 -0.29 23.80 28.79
CA MET A 351 -0.66 23.44 27.41
C MET A 351 -1.82 22.47 27.31
N GLY A 352 -2.68 22.41 28.34
CA GLY A 352 -3.99 21.74 28.26
C GLY A 352 -4.92 22.51 27.33
N VAL A 353 -5.66 21.78 26.49
CA VAL A 353 -6.60 22.36 25.50
C VAL A 353 -8.03 22.20 25.98
N TYR A 354 -8.78 23.30 25.95
CA TYR A 354 -10.15 23.40 26.45
C TYR A 354 -11.08 23.92 25.35
N VAL A 355 -12.28 23.43 25.34
CA VAL A 355 -13.40 23.96 24.54
C VAL A 355 -14.49 24.45 25.50
N GLU A 356 -14.84 25.73 25.43
CA GLU A 356 -15.81 26.36 26.36
C GLU A 356 -15.48 26.03 27.83
N ASP A 357 -14.20 26.18 28.22
CA ASP A 357 -13.66 25.87 29.55
C ASP A 357 -13.72 24.39 29.98
N MET A 358 -14.10 23.49 29.09
CA MET A 358 -14.11 22.05 29.34
C MET A 358 -12.85 21.40 28.76
N PRO A 359 -12.18 20.48 29.48
CA PRO A 359 -11.01 19.78 28.96
C PRO A 359 -11.37 18.86 27.80
N THR A 360 -10.40 18.61 26.90
CA THR A 360 -10.59 17.77 25.69
C THR A 360 -9.59 16.63 25.60
N SER A 361 -8.81 16.37 26.65
CA SER A 361 -7.69 15.45 26.66
C SER A 361 -8.10 13.98 26.51
N SER A 362 -9.27 13.62 27.04
CA SER A 362 -9.76 12.23 27.01
C SER A 362 -11.08 12.09 26.23
N THR A 363 -11.41 10.86 25.81
CA THR A 363 -12.71 10.57 25.17
C THR A 363 -13.91 10.91 26.06
N PRO A 364 -13.90 10.60 27.39
CA PRO A 364 -14.95 11.05 28.28
C PRO A 364 -15.11 12.58 28.36
N ASP A 365 -14.01 13.34 28.36
CA ASP A 365 -14.07 14.80 28.40
C ASP A 365 -14.64 15.38 27.11
N ARG A 366 -14.22 14.87 25.94
CA ARG A 366 -14.81 15.24 24.64
C ARG A 366 -16.30 14.89 24.59
N GLY A 367 -16.71 13.77 25.23
CA GLY A 367 -18.10 13.40 25.38
C GLY A 367 -18.92 14.43 26.18
N LYS A 368 -18.34 15.02 27.23
CA LYS A 368 -18.97 16.11 27.99
C LYS A 368 -19.16 17.36 27.13
N VAL A 369 -18.16 17.74 26.33
CA VAL A 369 -18.26 18.86 25.39
C VAL A 369 -19.38 18.64 24.37
N LEU A 370 -19.46 17.43 23.79
CA LEU A 370 -20.54 17.07 22.87
C LEU A 370 -21.92 17.17 23.56
N CYS A 371 -22.06 16.61 24.75
CA CYS A 371 -23.33 16.63 25.53
C CYS A 371 -23.74 18.03 25.95
N ALA A 372 -22.81 18.94 26.21
CA ALA A 372 -23.13 20.33 26.50
C ALA A 372 -23.77 21.04 25.30
N SER A 373 -23.40 20.67 24.08
CA SER A 373 -24.01 21.20 22.85
C SER A 373 -25.30 20.42 22.46
N ASN A 374 -25.29 19.10 22.57
CA ASN A 374 -26.41 18.21 22.30
C ASN A 374 -26.43 17.08 23.33
N PRO A 375 -27.39 17.07 24.29
CA PRO A 375 -27.48 16.05 25.36
C PRO A 375 -27.59 14.61 24.82
N ASN A 376 -28.09 14.44 23.61
CA ASN A 376 -28.23 13.15 22.94
C ASN A 376 -26.92 12.75 22.17
N SER A 377 -25.77 13.13 22.69
CA SER A 377 -24.48 12.78 22.12
C SER A 377 -23.77 11.68 22.92
N ILE A 378 -22.80 11.02 22.27
CA ILE A 378 -21.87 10.09 22.92
C ILE A 378 -20.51 10.11 22.20
N ALA A 379 -19.44 9.92 22.98
CA ALA A 379 -18.09 9.70 22.52
C ALA A 379 -17.57 8.35 23.02
N ILE A 380 -16.98 7.54 22.14
CA ILE A 380 -16.55 6.17 22.46
C ILE A 380 -15.27 5.83 21.65
N GLN A 381 -14.46 4.93 22.19
CA GLN A 381 -13.31 4.39 21.48
C GLN A 381 -13.73 3.30 20.48
N TYR A 382 -13.02 3.22 19.37
CA TYR A 382 -13.21 2.18 18.34
C TYR A 382 -13.14 0.77 18.92
N ASN A 383 -12.14 0.46 19.76
CA ASN A 383 -11.96 -0.85 20.37
C ASN A 383 -13.11 -1.23 21.31
N ASP A 384 -13.70 -0.25 22.01
CA ASP A 384 -14.87 -0.51 22.85
C ASP A 384 -16.08 -0.95 22.02
N VAL A 385 -16.31 -0.28 20.88
CA VAL A 385 -17.38 -0.68 19.93
C VAL A 385 -17.15 -2.08 19.39
N LEU A 386 -15.90 -2.45 19.06
CA LEU A 386 -15.59 -3.79 18.56
C LEU A 386 -15.85 -4.88 19.60
N SER A 387 -15.57 -4.62 20.88
CA SER A 387 -15.76 -5.57 21.97
C SER A 387 -17.22 -5.88 22.27
N MET A 388 -18.15 -4.98 21.89
CA MET A 388 -19.59 -5.10 22.14
C MET A 388 -20.26 -6.10 21.20
N LYS A 389 -21.28 -6.78 21.71
CA LYS A 389 -22.21 -7.57 20.90
C LYS A 389 -23.21 -6.65 20.18
N ARG A 390 -23.87 -7.18 19.17
CA ARG A 390 -24.85 -6.43 18.36
C ARG A 390 -25.96 -5.76 19.20
N ALA A 391 -26.45 -6.44 20.24
CA ALA A 391 -27.49 -5.88 21.11
C ALA A 391 -26.97 -4.68 21.91
N GLU A 392 -25.77 -4.77 22.45
CA GLU A 392 -25.10 -3.71 23.20
C GLU A 392 -24.80 -2.48 22.33
N ARG A 393 -24.38 -2.69 21.09
CA ARG A 393 -24.18 -1.62 20.10
C ARG A 393 -25.48 -0.86 19.80
N ARG A 394 -26.61 -1.57 19.70
CA ARG A 394 -27.94 -0.96 19.50
C ARG A 394 -28.39 -0.16 20.70
N GLU A 395 -28.17 -0.69 21.90
CA GLU A 395 -28.49 -0.01 23.15
C GLU A 395 -27.63 1.25 23.31
N LEU A 396 -26.35 1.17 23.04
CA LEU A 396 -25.40 2.30 23.08
C LEU A 396 -25.91 3.52 22.32
N VAL A 397 -26.44 3.31 21.11
CA VAL A 397 -26.90 4.40 20.24
C VAL A 397 -28.38 4.72 20.38
N SER A 398 -29.11 4.02 21.27
CA SER A 398 -30.52 4.29 21.52
C SER A 398 -30.71 5.68 22.07
N GLY A 399 -31.59 6.49 21.45
CA GLY A 399 -31.84 7.88 21.84
C GLY A 399 -30.68 8.84 21.56
N LYS A 400 -29.60 8.40 20.86
CA LYS A 400 -28.49 9.27 20.48
C LYS A 400 -28.71 9.86 19.10
N GLU A 401 -28.34 11.13 18.95
CA GLU A 401 -28.36 11.89 17.69
C GLU A 401 -26.96 12.07 17.11
N VAL A 402 -25.91 12.14 17.96
CA VAL A 402 -24.53 12.32 17.56
C VAL A 402 -23.66 11.27 18.24
N VAL A 403 -22.92 10.49 17.45
CA VAL A 403 -22.04 9.42 17.92
C VAL A 403 -20.64 9.65 17.38
N TYR A 404 -19.68 9.98 18.23
CA TYR A 404 -18.26 10.12 17.91
C TYR A 404 -17.51 8.84 18.27
N ILE A 405 -16.80 8.27 17.30
CA ILE A 405 -15.97 7.07 17.45
C ILE A 405 -14.53 7.45 17.17
N TYR A 406 -13.64 7.27 18.16
CA TYR A 406 -12.23 7.59 18.07
C TYR A 406 -11.42 6.36 17.70
N HIS A 407 -10.65 6.46 16.62
CA HIS A 407 -9.79 5.43 16.05
C HIS A 407 -8.35 5.95 16.03
N ASN A 408 -7.36 5.11 16.40
CA ASN A 408 -5.98 5.57 16.59
C ASN A 408 -4.92 4.55 16.13
N THR A 409 -5.10 3.89 14.98
CA THR A 409 -4.12 2.89 14.51
C THR A 409 -2.89 3.55 13.91
N ILE A 410 -3.06 4.60 13.10
CA ILE A 410 -1.96 5.25 12.39
C ILE A 410 -1.03 5.97 13.37
N ASP A 411 -1.57 6.87 14.21
CA ASP A 411 -0.77 7.67 15.14
C ASP A 411 -0.08 6.79 16.19
N ALA A 412 -0.79 5.80 16.75
CA ALA A 412 -0.23 4.89 17.74
C ALA A 412 1.02 4.13 17.27
N ILE A 413 1.13 3.87 15.96
CA ILE A 413 2.27 3.20 15.33
C ILE A 413 3.30 4.23 14.85
N GLY A 414 2.87 5.29 14.20
CA GLY A 414 3.73 6.28 13.55
C GLY A 414 4.41 7.25 14.51
N ASP A 415 3.85 7.53 15.70
CA ASP A 415 4.45 8.46 16.67
C ASP A 415 5.58 7.86 17.50
N LYS A 416 5.73 6.53 17.51
CA LYS A 416 6.74 5.83 18.31
C LYS A 416 7.95 5.46 17.47
N ALA A 417 9.14 5.94 17.81
CA ALA A 417 10.39 5.65 17.11
C ALA A 417 10.63 4.15 16.81
N PRO A 418 10.30 3.18 17.69
CA PRO A 418 10.51 1.75 17.38
C PRO A 418 9.56 1.18 16.31
N THR A 419 8.42 1.81 16.08
CA THR A 419 7.37 1.31 15.15
C THR A 419 7.11 2.23 13.96
N GLU A 420 7.74 3.40 13.91
CA GLU A 420 7.53 4.42 12.88
C GLU A 420 7.71 3.90 11.45
N ASN A 421 8.63 2.96 11.25
CA ASN A 421 8.86 2.31 9.96
C ASN A 421 7.69 1.45 9.46
N LYS A 422 6.69 1.19 10.31
CA LYS A 422 5.47 0.45 9.99
C LYS A 422 4.27 1.37 9.74
N VAL A 423 4.48 2.68 9.68
CA VAL A 423 3.37 3.63 9.51
C VAL A 423 2.58 3.40 8.21
N PHE A 424 3.22 2.93 7.16
CA PHE A 424 2.53 2.65 5.91
C PHE A 424 1.70 1.35 5.97
N GLU A 425 2.17 0.34 6.70
CA GLU A 425 1.35 -0.84 7.04
C GLU A 425 0.15 -0.44 7.90
N ALA A 426 0.34 0.46 8.87
CA ALA A 426 -0.74 0.99 9.69
C ALA A 426 -1.80 1.78 8.90
N CYS A 427 -1.44 2.41 7.79
CA CYS A 427 -2.42 3.05 6.89
C CYS A 427 -3.32 2.01 6.20
N GLU A 428 -2.76 0.89 5.73
CA GLU A 428 -3.54 -0.22 5.16
C GLU A 428 -4.48 -0.83 6.21
N ASP A 429 -3.97 -1.08 7.42
CA ASP A 429 -4.78 -1.57 8.53
C ASP A 429 -5.93 -0.60 8.85
N ALA A 430 -5.66 0.70 8.91
CA ALA A 430 -6.67 1.72 9.17
C ALA A 430 -7.79 1.75 8.12
N ILE A 431 -7.46 1.58 6.82
CA ILE A 431 -8.47 1.48 5.75
C ILE A 431 -9.39 0.27 5.99
N GLN A 432 -8.83 -0.88 6.36
CA GLN A 432 -9.59 -2.10 6.66
C GLN A 432 -10.46 -1.93 7.91
N GLU A 433 -9.90 -1.37 8.98
CA GLU A 433 -10.57 -1.15 10.25
C GLU A 433 -11.72 -0.14 10.12
N ILE A 434 -11.50 0.97 9.41
CA ILE A 434 -12.55 1.95 9.14
C ILE A 434 -13.64 1.34 8.25
N SER A 435 -13.29 0.57 7.24
CA SER A 435 -14.25 -0.16 6.41
C SER A 435 -15.09 -1.15 7.24
N ASN A 436 -14.48 -1.80 8.23
CA ASN A 436 -15.18 -2.71 9.14
C ASN A 436 -16.14 -1.96 10.08
N ILE A 437 -15.69 -0.86 10.72
CA ILE A 437 -16.57 -0.10 11.63
C ILE A 437 -17.76 0.50 10.87
N LEU A 438 -17.59 0.91 9.61
CA LEU A 438 -18.69 1.37 8.77
C LEU A 438 -19.75 0.28 8.57
N ARG A 439 -19.33 -0.96 8.33
CA ARG A 439 -20.27 -2.10 8.24
C ARG A 439 -21.03 -2.31 9.55
N ILE A 440 -20.36 -2.17 10.69
CA ILE A 440 -20.96 -2.26 12.02
C ILE A 440 -21.97 -1.11 12.22
N ILE A 441 -21.59 0.11 11.89
CA ILE A 441 -22.47 1.29 12.01
C ILE A 441 -23.74 1.09 11.19
N VAL A 442 -23.61 0.66 9.93
CA VAL A 442 -24.77 0.46 9.04
C VAL A 442 -25.63 -0.72 9.50
N ASN A 443 -25.03 -1.89 9.76
CA ASN A 443 -25.80 -3.13 9.99
C ASN A 443 -26.30 -3.29 11.42
N ASP A 444 -25.53 -2.80 12.40
CA ASP A 444 -25.86 -3.01 13.82
C ASP A 444 -26.46 -1.76 14.47
N MET A 445 -25.97 -0.56 14.11
CA MET A 445 -26.36 0.71 14.72
C MET A 445 -27.34 1.53 13.87
N GLN A 446 -27.72 1.03 12.67
CA GLN A 446 -28.67 1.69 11.74
C GLN A 446 -28.21 3.10 11.33
N GLY A 447 -26.89 3.29 11.13
CA GLY A 447 -26.32 4.55 10.66
C GLY A 447 -26.57 4.77 9.18
N THR A 448 -26.97 5.99 8.81
CA THR A 448 -27.17 6.44 7.42
C THR A 448 -26.24 7.58 7.04
N ASP A 449 -25.99 8.49 7.97
CA ASP A 449 -25.16 9.68 7.81
C ASP A 449 -23.86 9.48 8.58
N ILE A 450 -22.80 9.15 7.86
CA ILE A 450 -21.51 8.77 8.44
C ILE A 450 -20.44 9.72 7.89
N PHE A 451 -19.69 10.33 8.79
CA PHE A 451 -18.57 11.19 8.51
C PHE A 451 -17.27 10.52 8.98
N ILE A 452 -16.27 10.48 8.13
CA ILE A 452 -14.93 10.03 8.49
C ILE A 452 -14.04 11.26 8.38
N THR A 453 -13.28 11.56 9.42
CA THR A 453 -12.40 12.72 9.46
C THR A 453 -11.13 12.42 10.24
N SER A 454 -10.18 13.36 10.21
CA SER A 454 -8.94 13.30 10.97
C SER A 454 -8.75 14.55 11.79
N ASP A 455 -8.04 14.44 12.87
CA ASP A 455 -7.57 15.55 13.69
C ASP A 455 -6.34 16.25 13.08
N HIS A 456 -5.42 15.49 12.49
CA HIS A 456 -4.28 15.98 11.70
C HIS A 456 -3.81 14.93 10.69
N GLY A 457 -2.89 15.30 9.83
CA GLY A 457 -2.10 14.38 9.00
C GLY A 457 -0.68 14.25 9.55
N PHE A 458 0.19 13.61 8.76
CA PHE A 458 1.61 13.50 9.06
C PHE A 458 2.43 13.56 7.78
N LEU A 459 3.71 13.83 7.90
CA LEU A 459 4.70 13.64 6.86
C LEU A 459 5.71 12.61 7.36
N TYR A 460 5.96 11.58 6.57
CA TYR A 460 6.92 10.54 6.87
C TYR A 460 7.81 10.26 5.65
N THR A 461 9.10 10.19 5.88
CA THR A 461 10.11 9.78 4.90
C THR A 461 10.78 8.51 5.40
N TYR A 462 10.96 7.53 4.53
CA TYR A 462 11.56 6.24 4.91
C TYR A 462 13.01 6.42 5.40
N ASN A 463 13.78 7.24 4.70
CA ASN A 463 15.11 7.63 5.17
C ASN A 463 14.98 8.67 6.28
N PRO A 464 15.68 8.51 7.41
CA PRO A 464 15.64 9.48 8.50
C PRO A 464 16.17 10.84 8.02
N LEU A 465 15.61 11.91 8.58
CA LEU A 465 16.09 13.26 8.34
C LEU A 465 17.55 13.40 8.78
N THR A 466 18.33 14.14 8.00
CA THR A 466 19.72 14.46 8.35
C THR A 466 19.80 15.48 9.48
N GLU A 467 20.95 15.60 10.14
CA GLU A 467 21.14 16.62 11.18
C GLU A 467 20.95 18.05 10.64
N GLY A 468 21.19 18.27 9.32
CA GLY A 468 20.96 19.56 8.67
C GLY A 468 19.49 19.93 8.51
N ASP A 469 18.61 18.94 8.53
CA ASP A 469 17.16 19.12 8.39
C ASP A 469 16.47 19.37 9.74
N LYS A 470 17.20 19.25 10.86
CA LYS A 470 16.66 19.45 12.19
C LYS A 470 16.69 20.92 12.58
N ILE A 471 15.55 21.43 13.05
CA ILE A 471 15.47 22.79 13.62
C ILE A 471 16.10 22.75 15.00
N GLY A 472 17.20 23.49 15.18
CA GLY A 472 17.88 23.62 16.49
C GLY A 472 17.04 24.44 17.48
N LYS A 473 17.07 24.07 18.76
CA LYS A 473 16.36 24.79 19.85
C LYS A 473 16.67 26.31 19.92
N ASN A 474 17.80 26.75 19.38
CA ASN A 474 18.22 28.13 19.34
C ASN A 474 17.62 28.96 18.19
N THR A 475 16.77 28.36 17.36
CA THR A 475 16.15 29.02 16.19
C THR A 475 14.86 29.76 16.57
N PHE A 476 14.32 29.51 17.77
CA PHE A 476 13.06 30.12 18.20
C PHE A 476 13.29 31.53 18.77
N THR A 477 12.62 32.53 18.22
CA THR A 477 12.74 33.94 18.63
C THR A 477 11.69 34.40 19.64
N GLY A 478 10.79 33.53 20.06
CA GLY A 478 9.70 33.83 21.01
C GLY A 478 9.76 33.02 22.30
N LYS A 479 8.75 33.19 23.16
CA LYS A 479 8.53 32.32 24.31
C LYS A 479 8.10 30.93 23.82
N VAL A 480 8.91 29.90 24.07
CA VAL A 480 8.62 28.52 23.75
C VAL A 480 7.84 27.92 24.93
N TYR A 481 6.64 27.45 24.67
CA TYR A 481 5.76 26.81 25.65
C TYR A 481 5.95 25.31 25.70
N GLU A 482 6.09 24.69 24.54
CA GLU A 482 6.28 23.23 24.39
C GLU A 482 7.14 22.93 23.17
N VAL A 483 7.97 21.89 23.27
CA VAL A 483 8.72 21.34 22.14
C VAL A 483 8.48 19.85 22.11
N GLY A 484 7.83 19.38 21.06
CA GLY A 484 7.66 17.97 20.78
C GLY A 484 8.68 17.46 19.76
N ARG A 485 8.61 16.18 19.43
CA ARG A 485 9.46 15.56 18.40
C ARG A 485 9.21 16.16 17.01
N ARG A 486 7.99 16.61 16.75
CA ARG A 486 7.50 17.04 15.42
C ARG A 486 6.99 18.48 15.38
N TYR A 487 7.06 19.22 16.50
CA TYR A 487 6.56 20.59 16.60
C TYR A 487 7.28 21.37 17.70
N ALA A 488 7.18 22.68 17.62
CA ALA A 488 7.60 23.62 18.67
C ALA A 488 6.70 24.84 18.73
#